data_9a217103db289642480f9bb318632359
#
_entry.id   9a217103db289642480f9bb318632359
#
_cell.length_a   1.000
_cell.length_b   1.000
_cell.length_c   1.000
_cell.angle_alpha   90.00
_cell.angle_beta   90.00
_cell.angle_gamma   90.00
#
_symmetry.space_group_name_H-M   'P 1'
#
loop_
_entity.id
_entity.type
_entity.pdbx_description
1 polymer ?
#
loop_
_entity_poly.entity_id
_entity_poly.type
_entity_poly.pdbx_seq_one_letter_code
_entity_poly.pdbx_strand_id
1 'polypeptide(L)'
;RPGHDEASDDYSLTRVPEEARRSWFSVAVQRFGQVSSFQQFMVGAVLGYGMTFTDALIAITVGSVMLEVVTILLGVAGVREGVSTSVLARWSGFGRKGSAAVGLLVAFSLAGWFGVQNGVFAQGMHDLAGWAPEWAWALLGGALVTAISVHGFTVMAWTAYLTVPAFLLLAGWSVADTLAGHSLHDLLTGPPPGPVLSLAEGTTLVAGAFILGALMTPDMTRFNRRPSDVVKQTLLGVTLGEYAIGLTAVMLGHAARTADVVGIITTSSGLWGTLILTTAILKINDWNLYSSALAAVNSADVLLGRRISRR
;
A
#
# COMPACT_ATOMS: atom_id res chain seq x y z
N ARG A 1 -32.29 14.38 0.74
CA ARG A 1 -31.87 14.34 2.18
C ARG A 1 -30.35 14.44 2.23
N PRO A 2 -29.76 15.48 2.88
CA PRO A 2 -28.28 15.70 2.81
C PRO A 2 -27.45 14.54 3.33
N GLY A 3 -27.93 13.75 4.29
CA GLY A 3 -27.14 12.67 4.90
C GLY A 3 -26.98 11.39 4.07
N HIS A 4 -27.78 11.17 3.04
CA HIS A 4 -27.65 9.98 2.19
C HIS A 4 -26.53 10.14 1.15
N ASP A 5 -26.33 11.35 0.65
CA ASP A 5 -25.30 11.66 -0.34
C ASP A 5 -23.90 11.62 0.30
N GLU A 6 -23.75 12.10 1.55
CA GLU A 6 -22.46 12.10 2.25
C GLU A 6 -21.98 10.69 2.61
N ALA A 7 -22.89 9.79 3.06
CA ALA A 7 -22.53 8.40 3.34
C ALA A 7 -22.16 7.65 2.06
N SER A 8 -22.82 7.93 0.94
CA SER A 8 -22.50 7.33 -0.34
C SER A 8 -21.16 7.80 -0.91
N ASP A 9 -20.70 8.98 -0.52
CA ASP A 9 -19.41 9.59 -0.88
C ASP A 9 -18.31 9.36 0.18
N ASP A 10 -18.53 8.45 1.11
CA ASP A 10 -17.63 8.13 2.23
C ASP A 10 -17.18 9.36 3.03
N TYR A 11 -18.06 10.33 3.21
CA TYR A 11 -17.77 11.57 3.96
C TYR A 11 -16.49 12.29 3.46
N SER A 12 -16.34 12.41 2.15
CA SER A 12 -15.12 12.91 1.49
C SER A 12 -14.67 14.29 1.99
N LEU A 13 -15.61 15.20 2.26
CA LEU A 13 -15.38 16.57 2.73
C LEU A 13 -15.90 16.84 4.15
N THR A 14 -16.55 15.87 4.77
CA THR A 14 -17.21 16.00 6.08
C THR A 14 -16.63 15.01 7.08
N ARG A 15 -17.00 15.17 8.35
CA ARG A 15 -16.59 14.26 9.42
C ARG A 15 -17.35 12.94 9.32
N VAL A 16 -16.63 11.83 9.48
CA VAL A 16 -17.22 10.50 9.63
C VAL A 16 -17.99 10.44 10.96
N PRO A 17 -19.31 10.23 10.93
CA PRO A 17 -20.10 10.12 12.15
C PRO A 17 -19.79 8.83 12.91
N GLU A 18 -20.09 8.78 14.21
CA GLU A 18 -19.74 7.64 15.07
C GLU A 18 -20.35 6.33 14.59
N GLU A 19 -21.56 6.37 14.05
CA GLU A 19 -22.29 5.20 13.54
C GLU A 19 -21.60 4.56 12.30
N ALA A 20 -20.87 5.37 11.54
CA ALA A 20 -20.12 4.90 10.37
C ALA A 20 -18.70 4.39 10.71
N ARG A 21 -18.26 4.56 11.96
CA ARG A 21 -16.92 4.13 12.39
C ARG A 21 -16.83 2.62 12.51
N ARG A 22 -15.65 2.10 12.18
CA ARG A 22 -15.36 0.66 12.05
C ARG A 22 -14.47 0.15 13.18
N SER A 23 -14.41 -1.17 13.33
CA SER A 23 -13.46 -1.79 14.24
C SER A 23 -12.01 -1.56 13.77
N TRP A 24 -11.08 -1.49 14.71
CA TRP A 24 -9.66 -1.36 14.40
C TRP A 24 -9.14 -2.50 13.50
N PHE A 25 -9.68 -3.72 13.65
CA PHE A 25 -9.26 -4.88 12.88
C PHE A 25 -9.61 -4.73 11.38
N SER A 26 -10.78 -4.18 11.06
CA SER A 26 -11.17 -3.90 9.67
C SER A 26 -10.19 -2.95 8.99
N VAL A 27 -9.70 -1.94 9.71
CA VAL A 27 -8.69 -1.01 9.19
C VAL A 27 -7.32 -1.68 9.12
N ALA A 28 -6.95 -2.49 10.13
CA ALA A 28 -5.68 -3.21 10.17
C ALA A 28 -5.50 -4.16 8.97
N VAL A 29 -6.55 -4.94 8.63
CA VAL A 29 -6.50 -5.86 7.47
C VAL A 29 -6.31 -5.10 6.16
N GLN A 30 -7.00 -3.97 5.99
CA GLN A 30 -6.81 -3.12 4.81
C GLN A 30 -5.39 -2.54 4.75
N ARG A 31 -4.87 -2.05 5.89
CA ARG A 31 -3.49 -1.53 5.98
C ARG A 31 -2.46 -2.61 5.70
N PHE A 32 -2.65 -3.82 6.24
CA PHE A 32 -1.80 -4.95 5.92
C PHE A 32 -1.79 -5.24 4.41
N GLY A 33 -2.97 -5.25 3.77
CA GLY A 33 -3.08 -5.42 2.32
C GLY A 33 -2.39 -4.33 1.49
N GLN A 34 -2.31 -3.10 1.99
CA GLN A 34 -1.57 -2.01 1.35
C GLN A 34 -0.06 -2.24 1.43
N VAL A 35 0.45 -2.66 2.59
CA VAL A 35 1.88 -2.94 2.80
C VAL A 35 2.29 -4.24 2.12
N SER A 36 1.41 -5.26 2.11
CA SER A 36 1.61 -6.51 1.37
C SER A 36 1.51 -6.31 -0.14
N SER A 37 2.13 -5.26 -0.64
CA SER A 37 2.12 -4.86 -2.04
C SER A 37 3.38 -5.33 -2.76
N PHE A 38 3.30 -5.39 -4.07
CA PHE A 38 4.44 -5.64 -4.94
C PHE A 38 5.63 -4.69 -4.63
N GLN A 39 5.34 -3.45 -4.28
CA GLN A 39 6.36 -2.46 -3.93
C GLN A 39 7.20 -2.87 -2.72
N GLN A 40 6.58 -3.45 -1.69
CA GLN A 40 7.31 -3.92 -0.50
C GLN A 40 8.19 -5.13 -0.83
N PHE A 41 7.74 -6.02 -1.71
CA PHE A 41 8.57 -7.09 -2.25
C PHE A 41 9.77 -6.54 -3.03
N MET A 42 9.56 -5.54 -3.89
CA MET A 42 10.66 -4.88 -4.62
C MET A 42 11.70 -4.32 -3.67
N VAL A 43 11.28 -3.56 -2.67
CA VAL A 43 12.22 -2.97 -1.69
C VAL A 43 12.98 -4.06 -0.97
N GLY A 44 12.31 -5.08 -0.46
CA GLY A 44 12.95 -6.20 0.23
C GLY A 44 13.97 -6.93 -0.65
N ALA A 45 13.65 -7.19 -1.91
CA ALA A 45 14.59 -7.85 -2.83
C ALA A 45 15.79 -6.98 -3.19
N VAL A 46 15.60 -5.67 -3.37
CA VAL A 46 16.71 -4.71 -3.57
C VAL A 46 17.62 -4.71 -2.34
N LEU A 47 17.06 -4.69 -1.13
CA LEU A 47 17.84 -4.80 0.10
C LEU A 47 18.59 -6.13 0.17
N GLY A 48 17.93 -7.26 -0.11
CA GLY A 48 18.54 -8.58 -0.11
C GLY A 48 19.62 -8.74 -1.19
N TYR A 49 19.48 -8.07 -2.32
CA TYR A 49 20.50 -8.09 -3.35
C TYR A 49 21.75 -7.26 -2.98
N GLY A 50 21.56 -6.14 -2.27
CA GLY A 50 22.63 -5.16 -1.98
C GLY A 50 23.09 -5.09 -0.52
N MET A 51 22.49 -5.83 0.42
CA MET A 51 22.85 -5.78 1.85
C MET A 51 22.95 -7.17 2.45
N THR A 52 23.69 -7.30 3.56
CA THR A 52 23.59 -8.50 4.41
C THR A 52 22.18 -8.58 5.01
N PHE A 53 21.74 -9.76 5.41
CA PHE A 53 20.43 -9.91 6.09
C PHE A 53 20.32 -9.03 7.34
N THR A 54 21.40 -8.95 8.13
CA THR A 54 21.42 -8.12 9.34
C THR A 54 21.29 -6.63 9.02
N ASP A 55 22.03 -6.12 8.02
CA ASP A 55 21.93 -4.71 7.63
C ASP A 55 20.55 -4.39 7.04
N ALA A 56 19.99 -5.30 6.24
CA ALA A 56 18.63 -5.18 5.71
C ALA A 56 17.59 -5.15 6.83
N LEU A 57 17.72 -6.01 7.85
CA LEU A 57 16.86 -6.01 9.04
C LEU A 57 16.94 -4.67 9.78
N ILE A 58 18.14 -4.13 9.97
CA ILE A 58 18.33 -2.82 10.61
C ILE A 58 17.72 -1.71 9.75
N ALA A 59 17.95 -1.71 8.43
CA ALA A 59 17.37 -0.74 7.52
C ALA A 59 15.84 -0.76 7.53
N ILE A 60 15.23 -1.95 7.49
CA ILE A 60 13.78 -2.14 7.62
C ILE A 60 13.31 -1.59 8.98
N THR A 61 13.98 -1.95 10.08
CA THR A 61 13.59 -1.50 11.41
C THR A 61 13.62 0.03 11.54
N VAL A 62 14.70 0.67 11.12
CA VAL A 62 14.83 2.13 11.22
C VAL A 62 13.81 2.82 10.30
N GLY A 63 13.66 2.37 9.07
CA GLY A 63 12.68 2.90 8.13
C GLY A 63 11.24 2.72 8.62
N SER A 64 10.90 1.55 9.14
CA SER A 64 9.57 1.26 9.71
C SER A 64 9.26 2.14 10.92
N VAL A 65 10.21 2.32 11.84
CA VAL A 65 10.00 3.21 13.00
C VAL A 65 9.71 4.65 12.55
N MET A 66 10.42 5.16 11.54
CA MET A 66 10.14 6.48 10.98
C MET A 66 8.71 6.55 10.40
N LEU A 67 8.31 5.56 9.63
CA LEU A 67 6.96 5.47 9.04
C LEU A 67 5.87 5.32 10.11
N GLU A 68 6.11 4.53 11.15
CA GLU A 68 5.18 4.32 12.26
C GLU A 68 4.93 5.59 13.05
N VAL A 69 5.96 6.37 13.34
CA VAL A 69 5.80 7.66 14.03
C VAL A 69 4.89 8.58 13.22
N VAL A 70 5.14 8.72 11.92
CA VAL A 70 4.29 9.53 11.04
C VAL A 70 2.86 8.98 10.97
N THR A 71 2.72 7.67 10.78
CA THR A 71 1.44 6.95 10.70
C THR A 71 0.62 7.15 11.98
N ILE A 72 1.22 6.99 13.16
CA ILE A 72 0.52 7.11 14.45
C ILE A 72 0.09 8.56 14.68
N LEU A 73 0.98 9.52 14.50
CA LEU A 73 0.67 10.93 14.73
C LEU A 73 -0.47 11.42 13.83
N LEU A 74 -0.36 11.19 12.53
CA LEU A 74 -1.39 11.57 11.56
C LEU A 74 -2.66 10.74 11.73
N GLY A 75 -2.53 9.45 12.04
CA GLY A 75 -3.66 8.57 12.26
C GLY A 75 -4.49 8.97 13.49
N VAL A 76 -3.85 9.36 14.58
CA VAL A 76 -4.55 9.89 15.77
C VAL A 76 -5.30 11.19 15.43
N ALA A 77 -4.68 12.09 14.66
CA ALA A 77 -5.36 13.29 14.18
C ALA A 77 -6.58 12.92 13.30
N GLY A 78 -6.42 11.93 12.39
CA GLY A 78 -7.51 11.42 11.55
C GLY A 78 -8.69 10.88 12.36
N VAL A 79 -8.44 10.12 13.44
CA VAL A 79 -9.51 9.63 14.34
C VAL A 79 -10.22 10.76 15.07
N ARG A 80 -9.44 11.69 15.64
CA ARG A 80 -9.98 12.81 16.43
C ARG A 80 -10.85 13.73 15.58
N GLU A 81 -10.36 14.06 14.39
CA GLU A 81 -11.04 14.98 13.49
C GLU A 81 -12.06 14.30 12.58
N GLY A 82 -11.96 12.99 12.36
CA GLY A 82 -12.88 12.21 11.52
C GLY A 82 -12.87 12.60 10.05
N VAL A 83 -11.81 13.25 9.53
CA VAL A 83 -11.74 13.76 8.15
C VAL A 83 -10.57 13.17 7.38
N SER A 84 -10.63 13.28 6.03
CA SER A 84 -9.58 12.84 5.14
C SER A 84 -8.30 13.69 5.27
N THR A 85 -7.17 13.16 4.85
CA THR A 85 -5.85 13.81 4.96
C THR A 85 -5.83 15.19 4.31
N SER A 86 -6.37 15.32 3.12
CA SER A 86 -6.39 16.58 2.39
C SER A 86 -7.31 17.63 3.06
N VAL A 87 -8.40 17.20 3.69
CA VAL A 87 -9.28 18.08 4.49
C VAL A 87 -8.59 18.46 5.81
N LEU A 88 -7.91 17.52 6.46
CA LEU A 88 -7.13 17.79 7.68
C LEU A 88 -6.05 18.86 7.43
N ALA A 89 -5.43 18.86 6.26
CA ALA A 89 -4.46 19.87 5.86
C ALA A 89 -5.03 21.30 5.86
N ARG A 90 -6.36 21.49 5.76
CA ARG A 90 -6.98 22.82 5.86
C ARG A 90 -6.77 23.49 7.21
N TRP A 91 -6.68 22.68 8.28
CA TRP A 91 -6.56 23.15 9.68
C TRP A 91 -5.14 23.07 10.21
N SER A 92 -4.23 22.50 9.47
CA SER A 92 -2.80 22.57 9.73
C SER A 92 -2.20 23.83 9.11
N GLY A 93 -0.91 24.03 9.20
CA GLY A 93 -0.21 25.22 8.69
C GLY A 93 -0.41 25.53 7.18
N PHE A 94 -1.01 24.63 6.40
CA PHE A 94 -1.25 24.83 4.96
C PHE A 94 -2.47 25.73 4.67
N GLY A 95 -3.47 25.77 5.55
CA GLY A 95 -4.71 26.49 5.31
C GLY A 95 -5.53 25.96 4.13
N ARG A 96 -6.63 26.65 3.80
CA ARG A 96 -7.58 26.18 2.76
C ARG A 96 -6.93 26.08 1.37
N LYS A 97 -6.21 27.13 0.92
CA LYS A 97 -5.56 27.15 -0.40
C LYS A 97 -4.39 26.16 -0.48
N GLY A 98 -3.56 26.09 0.57
CA GLY A 98 -2.46 25.12 0.63
C GLY A 98 -2.94 23.69 0.68
N SER A 99 -4.10 23.40 1.29
CA SER A 99 -4.70 22.05 1.27
C SER A 99 -5.08 21.59 -0.14
N ALA A 100 -5.43 22.50 -1.03
CA ALA A 100 -5.69 22.18 -2.44
C ALA A 100 -4.40 21.79 -3.17
N ALA A 101 -3.29 22.50 -2.91
CA ALA A 101 -1.99 22.13 -3.49
C ALA A 101 -1.54 20.75 -2.98
N VAL A 102 -1.64 20.51 -1.67
CA VAL A 102 -1.37 19.19 -1.07
C VAL A 102 -2.26 18.12 -1.72
N GLY A 103 -3.57 18.41 -1.86
CA GLY A 103 -4.51 17.48 -2.49
C GLY A 103 -4.14 17.16 -3.94
N LEU A 104 -3.76 18.15 -4.76
CA LEU A 104 -3.32 17.91 -6.12
C LEU A 104 -2.05 17.05 -6.17
N LEU A 105 -1.04 17.37 -5.37
CA LEU A 105 0.20 16.60 -5.31
C LEU A 105 -0.09 15.13 -4.94
N VAL A 106 -0.93 14.91 -3.93
CA VAL A 106 -1.33 13.56 -3.51
C VAL A 106 -2.12 12.86 -4.62
N ALA A 107 -3.10 13.54 -5.22
CA ALA A 107 -3.93 12.95 -6.27
C ALA A 107 -3.07 12.49 -7.46
N PHE A 108 -2.17 13.34 -7.95
CA PHE A 108 -1.28 12.99 -9.06
C PHE A 108 -0.27 11.89 -8.67
N SER A 109 0.30 11.95 -7.47
CA SER A 109 1.27 10.94 -7.02
C SER A 109 0.62 9.55 -6.91
N LEU A 110 -0.57 9.46 -6.30
CA LEU A 110 -1.27 8.18 -6.13
C LEU A 110 -1.85 7.67 -7.46
N ALA A 111 -2.33 8.56 -8.35
CA ALA A 111 -2.71 8.19 -9.70
C ALA A 111 -1.52 7.68 -10.52
N GLY A 112 -0.34 8.28 -10.35
CA GLY A 112 0.92 7.82 -10.95
C GLY A 112 1.28 6.42 -10.46
N TRP A 113 1.26 6.18 -9.15
CA TRP A 113 1.48 4.84 -8.57
C TRP A 113 0.46 3.81 -9.05
N PHE A 114 -0.81 4.20 -9.13
CA PHE A 114 -1.85 3.36 -9.74
C PHE A 114 -1.47 2.94 -11.16
N GLY A 115 -1.02 3.88 -12.00
CA GLY A 115 -0.62 3.60 -13.38
C GLY A 115 0.57 2.66 -13.47
N VAL A 116 1.63 2.91 -12.70
CA VAL A 116 2.83 2.06 -12.66
C VAL A 116 2.48 0.63 -12.25
N GLN A 117 1.74 0.46 -11.17
CA GLN A 117 1.38 -0.87 -10.67
C GLN A 117 0.39 -1.58 -11.59
N ASN A 118 -0.54 -0.85 -12.20
CA ASN A 118 -1.45 -1.42 -13.19
C ASN A 118 -0.72 -1.87 -14.47
N GLY A 119 0.38 -1.19 -14.83
CA GLY A 119 1.28 -1.63 -15.91
C GLY A 119 1.95 -2.97 -15.58
N VAL A 120 2.47 -3.15 -14.37
CA VAL A 120 3.04 -4.42 -13.90
C VAL A 120 1.98 -5.54 -13.92
N PHE A 121 0.75 -5.25 -13.46
CA PHE A 121 -0.36 -6.19 -13.58
C PHE A 121 -0.61 -6.61 -15.02
N ALA A 122 -0.67 -5.64 -15.94
CA ALA A 122 -0.94 -5.88 -17.36
C ALA A 122 0.14 -6.73 -18.01
N GLN A 123 1.41 -6.46 -17.72
CA GLN A 123 2.54 -7.25 -18.18
C GLN A 123 2.45 -8.70 -17.66
N GLY A 124 2.25 -8.89 -16.34
CA GLY A 124 2.14 -10.24 -15.77
C GLY A 124 0.97 -11.03 -16.36
N MET A 125 -0.16 -10.38 -16.61
CA MET A 125 -1.30 -11.02 -17.27
C MET A 125 -1.05 -11.33 -18.74
N HIS A 126 -0.33 -10.48 -19.46
CA HIS A 126 0.08 -10.73 -20.83
C HIS A 126 1.03 -11.93 -20.93
N ASP A 127 2.05 -11.98 -20.06
CA ASP A 127 3.01 -13.07 -20.02
C ASP A 127 2.34 -14.42 -19.69
N LEU A 128 1.31 -14.40 -18.84
CA LEU A 128 0.57 -15.59 -18.46
C LEU A 128 -0.40 -16.07 -19.55
N ALA A 129 -1.20 -15.15 -20.09
CA ALA A 129 -2.35 -15.50 -20.92
C ALA A 129 -2.06 -15.41 -22.43
N GLY A 130 -1.18 -14.50 -22.87
CA GLY A 130 -0.67 -14.36 -24.24
C GLY A 130 -1.67 -13.95 -25.33
N TRP A 131 -2.99 -14.05 -25.07
CA TRP A 131 -4.03 -13.86 -26.10
C TRP A 131 -4.48 -12.41 -26.29
N ALA A 132 -4.22 -11.52 -25.29
CA ALA A 132 -4.56 -10.11 -25.37
C ALA A 132 -3.32 -9.24 -25.20
N PRO A 133 -3.26 -8.06 -25.84
CA PRO A 133 -2.15 -7.11 -25.65
C PRO A 133 -2.16 -6.51 -24.25
N GLU A 134 -1.00 -6.04 -23.75
CA GLU A 134 -0.85 -5.46 -22.42
C GLU A 134 -1.85 -4.33 -22.13
N TRP A 135 -2.10 -3.45 -23.11
CA TRP A 135 -3.05 -2.35 -22.92
C TRP A 135 -4.49 -2.83 -22.60
N ALA A 136 -4.90 -3.98 -23.14
CA ALA A 136 -6.22 -4.55 -22.85
C ALA A 136 -6.29 -5.08 -21.42
N TRP A 137 -5.21 -5.70 -20.94
CA TRP A 137 -5.08 -6.09 -19.54
C TRP A 137 -5.02 -4.90 -18.60
N ALA A 138 -4.31 -3.82 -18.98
CA ALA A 138 -4.28 -2.57 -18.23
C ALA A 138 -5.66 -1.94 -18.08
N LEU A 139 -6.46 -1.92 -19.16
CA LEU A 139 -7.85 -1.44 -19.13
C LEU A 139 -8.73 -2.30 -18.23
N LEU A 140 -8.62 -3.62 -18.32
CA LEU A 140 -9.39 -4.55 -17.49
C LEU A 140 -9.05 -4.37 -16.00
N GLY A 141 -7.76 -4.36 -15.64
CA GLY A 141 -7.30 -4.14 -14.28
C GLY A 141 -7.75 -2.78 -13.73
N GLY A 142 -7.57 -1.74 -14.53
CA GLY A 142 -8.02 -0.39 -14.18
C GLY A 142 -9.53 -0.30 -13.96
N ALA A 143 -10.33 -0.91 -14.83
CA ALA A 143 -11.79 -0.96 -14.69
C ALA A 143 -12.22 -1.71 -13.43
N LEU A 144 -11.59 -2.87 -13.14
CA LEU A 144 -11.87 -3.67 -11.95
C LEU A 144 -11.57 -2.90 -10.67
N VAL A 145 -10.40 -2.29 -10.58
CA VAL A 145 -10.00 -1.48 -9.41
C VAL A 145 -10.91 -0.27 -9.25
N THR A 146 -11.27 0.39 -10.35
CA THR A 146 -12.20 1.52 -10.33
C THR A 146 -13.56 1.08 -9.80
N ALA A 147 -14.10 -0.05 -10.27
CA ALA A 147 -15.35 -0.60 -9.77
C ALA A 147 -15.32 -0.87 -8.26
N ILE A 148 -14.23 -1.41 -7.72
CA ILE A 148 -14.04 -1.61 -6.28
C ILE A 148 -14.01 -0.26 -5.54
N SER A 149 -13.18 0.68 -6.01
CA SER A 149 -12.94 1.96 -5.33
C SER A 149 -14.17 2.87 -5.33
N VAL A 150 -14.98 2.86 -6.38
CA VAL A 150 -16.25 3.64 -6.48
C VAL A 150 -17.20 3.26 -5.36
N HIS A 151 -17.27 1.98 -4.96
CA HIS A 151 -18.12 1.52 -3.86
C HIS A 151 -17.57 1.86 -2.46
N GLY A 152 -16.33 2.37 -2.39
CA GLY A 152 -15.74 2.98 -1.21
C GLY A 152 -15.21 2.01 -0.17
N PHE A 153 -14.97 2.56 1.02
CA PHE A 153 -14.28 1.88 2.12
C PHE A 153 -14.86 0.51 2.47
N THR A 154 -16.17 0.34 2.42
CA THR A 154 -16.82 -0.93 2.80
C THR A 154 -16.45 -2.07 1.86
N VAL A 155 -16.50 -1.84 0.54
CA VAL A 155 -16.17 -2.87 -0.46
C VAL A 155 -14.66 -3.15 -0.45
N MET A 156 -13.84 -2.11 -0.29
CA MET A 156 -12.39 -2.26 -0.10
C MET A 156 -12.04 -3.11 1.13
N ALA A 157 -12.79 -3.01 2.23
CA ALA A 157 -12.62 -3.86 3.40
C ALA A 157 -12.96 -5.32 3.10
N TRP A 158 -14.05 -5.59 2.40
CA TRP A 158 -14.43 -6.93 2.00
C TRP A 158 -13.43 -7.57 1.05
N THR A 159 -12.96 -6.82 0.06
CA THR A 159 -11.89 -7.32 -0.84
C THR A 159 -10.62 -7.63 -0.08
N ALA A 160 -10.25 -6.84 0.94
CA ALA A 160 -9.08 -7.12 1.78
C ALA A 160 -9.23 -8.43 2.56
N TYR A 161 -10.40 -8.73 3.12
CA TYR A 161 -10.63 -9.99 3.84
C TYR A 161 -10.48 -11.22 2.95
N LEU A 162 -10.70 -11.08 1.64
CA LEU A 162 -10.51 -12.15 0.67
C LEU A 162 -9.06 -12.19 0.15
N THR A 163 -8.54 -11.06 -0.30
CA THR A 163 -7.25 -10.98 -1.01
C THR A 163 -6.05 -11.13 -0.09
N VAL A 164 -6.11 -10.61 1.15
CA VAL A 164 -4.97 -10.69 2.09
C VAL A 164 -4.65 -12.13 2.49
N PRO A 165 -5.61 -12.96 2.95
CA PRO A 165 -5.32 -14.36 3.24
C PRO A 165 -4.87 -15.15 2.00
N ALA A 166 -5.50 -14.93 0.84
CA ALA A 166 -5.10 -15.59 -0.41
C ALA A 166 -3.65 -15.23 -0.77
N PHE A 167 -3.30 -13.94 -0.70
CA PHE A 167 -1.93 -13.47 -0.91
C PHE A 167 -0.94 -14.13 0.06
N LEU A 168 -1.24 -14.16 1.35
CA LEU A 168 -0.35 -14.75 2.36
C LEU A 168 -0.12 -16.25 2.13
N LEU A 169 -1.16 -17.00 1.76
CA LEU A 169 -1.05 -18.43 1.45
C LEU A 169 -0.20 -18.67 0.20
N LEU A 170 -0.47 -17.93 -0.87
CA LEU A 170 0.25 -18.07 -2.14
C LEU A 170 1.70 -17.61 -2.00
N ALA A 171 1.93 -16.44 -1.39
CA ALA A 171 3.27 -15.91 -1.18
C ALA A 171 4.08 -16.81 -0.23
N GLY A 172 3.48 -17.26 0.86
CA GLY A 172 4.12 -18.19 1.81
C GLY A 172 4.51 -19.51 1.15
N TRP A 173 3.65 -20.06 0.30
CA TRP A 173 3.96 -21.27 -0.45
C TRP A 173 5.11 -21.05 -1.46
N SER A 174 5.05 -19.98 -2.26
CA SER A 174 6.09 -19.65 -3.24
C SER A 174 7.45 -19.42 -2.60
N VAL A 175 7.46 -18.74 -1.45
CA VAL A 175 8.67 -18.51 -0.65
C VAL A 175 9.22 -19.81 -0.11
N ALA A 176 8.37 -20.66 0.48
CA ALA A 176 8.79 -21.96 1.02
C ALA A 176 9.42 -22.83 -0.07
N ASP A 177 8.82 -22.85 -1.26
CA ASP A 177 9.33 -23.58 -2.43
C ASP A 177 10.70 -23.05 -2.88
N THR A 178 10.84 -21.72 -3.02
CA THR A 178 12.10 -21.09 -3.42
C THR A 178 13.20 -21.33 -2.39
N LEU A 179 12.88 -21.26 -1.10
CA LEU A 179 13.86 -21.42 -0.02
C LEU A 179 14.19 -22.88 0.29
N ALA A 180 13.36 -23.85 -0.10
CA ALA A 180 13.58 -25.28 0.16
C ALA A 180 14.90 -25.79 -0.42
N GLY A 181 15.42 -25.17 -1.48
CA GLY A 181 16.72 -25.50 -2.10
C GLY A 181 17.93 -24.78 -1.49
N HIS A 182 17.73 -23.93 -0.46
CA HIS A 182 18.78 -23.08 0.10
C HIS A 182 18.98 -23.33 1.60
N SER A 183 20.25 -23.22 2.04
CA SER A 183 20.56 -23.24 3.48
C SER A 183 20.09 -21.93 4.14
N LEU A 184 19.25 -22.03 5.17
CA LEU A 184 18.81 -20.87 5.94
C LEU A 184 20.02 -20.13 6.55
N HIS A 185 21.05 -20.88 6.98
CA HIS A 185 22.29 -20.29 7.48
C HIS A 185 22.97 -19.41 6.43
N ASP A 186 23.08 -19.89 5.18
CA ASP A 186 23.75 -19.14 4.11
C ASP A 186 22.94 -17.88 3.72
N LEU A 187 21.61 -17.97 3.73
CA LEU A 187 20.73 -16.81 3.46
C LEU A 187 20.84 -15.73 4.54
N LEU A 188 21.05 -16.13 5.80
CA LEU A 188 21.14 -15.19 6.93
C LEU A 188 22.56 -14.61 7.14
N THR A 189 23.61 -15.35 6.75
CA THR A 189 25.02 -14.98 7.04
C THR A 189 25.83 -14.68 5.78
N GLY A 190 25.29 -14.98 4.60
CA GLY A 190 25.98 -14.75 3.33
C GLY A 190 26.21 -13.26 3.01
N PRO A 191 27.23 -12.96 2.19
CA PRO A 191 27.46 -11.61 1.70
C PRO A 191 26.37 -11.22 0.70
N PRO A 192 26.13 -9.90 0.50
CA PRO A 192 25.18 -9.43 -0.50
C PRO A 192 25.59 -9.91 -1.90
N PRO A 193 24.63 -10.43 -2.72
CA PRO A 193 24.95 -10.95 -4.04
C PRO A 193 25.35 -9.88 -5.08
N GLY A 194 24.92 -8.63 -4.86
CA GLY A 194 25.07 -7.52 -5.79
C GLY A 194 25.91 -6.36 -5.24
N PRO A 195 25.85 -5.19 -5.88
CA PRO A 195 26.53 -3.98 -5.40
C PRO A 195 26.07 -3.63 -3.99
N VAL A 196 27.02 -3.36 -3.11
CA VAL A 196 26.75 -3.09 -1.70
C VAL A 196 26.00 -1.77 -1.53
N LEU A 197 24.86 -1.83 -0.85
CA LEU A 197 24.12 -0.67 -0.40
C LEU A 197 24.52 -0.31 1.04
N SER A 198 24.67 0.98 1.30
CA SER A 198 24.86 1.49 2.65
C SER A 198 23.59 1.39 3.48
N LEU A 199 23.72 1.38 4.80
CA LEU A 199 22.57 1.39 5.71
C LEU A 199 21.65 2.60 5.48
N ALA A 200 22.22 3.77 5.17
CA ALA A 200 21.48 4.99 4.88
C ALA A 200 20.63 4.86 3.60
N GLU A 201 21.20 4.29 2.54
CA GLU A 201 20.45 4.02 1.30
C GLU A 201 19.32 3.02 1.54
N GLY A 202 19.60 1.91 2.22
CA GLY A 202 18.59 0.91 2.54
C GLY A 202 17.46 1.50 3.39
N THR A 203 17.76 2.26 4.44
CA THR A 203 16.75 2.94 5.27
C THR A 203 15.93 3.93 4.46
N THR A 204 16.57 4.70 3.57
CA THR A 204 15.88 5.67 2.69
C THR A 204 14.93 4.97 1.72
N LEU A 205 15.34 3.82 1.17
CA LEU A 205 14.47 3.01 0.31
C LEU A 205 13.23 2.53 1.07
N VAL A 206 13.38 1.99 2.28
CA VAL A 206 12.25 1.53 3.11
C VAL A 206 11.32 2.69 3.45
N ALA A 207 11.83 3.78 4.01
CA ALA A 207 11.03 4.94 4.38
C ALA A 207 10.36 5.58 3.17
N GLY A 208 11.10 5.77 2.06
CA GLY A 208 10.58 6.36 0.83
C GLY A 208 9.50 5.56 0.15
N ALA A 209 9.58 4.24 0.20
CA ALA A 209 8.62 3.34 -0.44
C ALA A 209 7.20 3.51 0.09
N PHE A 210 7.01 3.77 1.38
CA PHE A 210 5.68 3.85 1.99
C PHE A 210 5.34 5.20 2.62
N ILE A 211 6.16 6.24 2.43
CA ILE A 211 5.92 7.55 3.05
C ILE A 211 4.57 8.17 2.67
N LEU A 212 4.14 8.04 1.41
CA LEU A 212 2.81 8.48 1.00
C LEU A 212 1.71 7.70 1.73
N GLY A 213 1.88 6.40 1.92
CA GLY A 213 0.96 5.58 2.70
C GLY A 213 0.86 6.00 4.16
N ALA A 214 1.99 6.38 4.76
CA ALA A 214 2.03 6.93 6.12
C ALA A 214 1.34 8.30 6.19
N LEU A 215 1.60 9.20 5.25
CA LEU A 215 0.98 10.52 5.18
C LEU A 215 -0.55 10.44 4.98
N MET A 216 -1.01 9.47 4.19
CA MET A 216 -2.44 9.27 3.88
C MET A 216 -3.19 8.45 4.96
N THR A 217 -2.57 8.18 6.09
CA THR A 217 -3.17 7.41 7.18
C THR A 217 -4.53 7.95 7.65
N PRO A 218 -4.79 9.27 7.75
CA PRO A 218 -6.10 9.80 8.10
C PRO A 218 -7.25 9.31 7.21
N ASP A 219 -7.00 9.05 5.92
CA ASP A 219 -8.03 8.56 5.00
C ASP A 219 -8.65 7.24 5.46
N MET A 220 -7.88 6.41 6.16
CA MET A 220 -8.33 5.15 6.74
C MET A 220 -8.73 5.30 8.21
N THR A 221 -7.89 5.95 9.02
CA THR A 221 -8.09 5.99 10.47
C THR A 221 -9.25 6.86 10.91
N ARG A 222 -9.74 7.78 10.06
CA ARG A 222 -10.98 8.53 10.32
C ARG A 222 -12.21 7.61 10.54
N PHE A 223 -12.13 6.36 10.11
CA PHE A 223 -13.12 5.32 10.38
C PHE A 223 -12.86 4.53 11.67
N ASN A 224 -11.74 4.70 12.36
CA ASN A 224 -11.50 4.10 13.66
C ASN A 224 -12.36 4.76 14.75
N ARG A 225 -12.65 4.00 15.81
CA ARG A 225 -13.47 4.47 16.93
C ARG A 225 -12.68 5.24 17.97
N ARG A 226 -11.43 4.84 18.20
CA ARG A 226 -10.59 5.39 19.28
C ARG A 226 -9.17 5.65 18.81
N PRO A 227 -8.45 6.64 19.36
CA PRO A 227 -7.04 6.85 19.05
C PRO A 227 -6.14 5.64 19.31
N SER A 228 -6.44 4.82 20.34
CA SER A 228 -5.71 3.56 20.61
C SER A 228 -5.84 2.53 19.48
N ASP A 229 -6.89 2.60 18.69
CA ASP A 229 -7.09 1.72 17.54
C ASP A 229 -6.04 1.97 16.45
N VAL A 230 -5.53 3.22 16.36
CA VAL A 230 -4.46 3.58 15.41
C VAL A 230 -3.19 2.81 15.72
N VAL A 231 -2.79 2.74 16.99
CA VAL A 231 -1.58 1.99 17.39
C VAL A 231 -1.75 0.51 17.06
N LYS A 232 -2.88 -0.09 17.42
CA LYS A 232 -3.16 -1.51 17.16
C LYS A 232 -3.12 -1.85 15.67
N GLN A 233 -3.79 -1.02 14.85
CA GLN A 233 -3.84 -1.24 13.40
C GLN A 233 -2.49 -0.95 12.72
N THR A 234 -1.68 -0.03 13.27
CA THR A 234 -0.33 0.23 12.76
C THR A 234 0.58 -0.95 13.05
N LEU A 235 0.61 -1.45 14.27
CA LEU A 235 1.42 -2.61 14.64
C LEU A 235 1.02 -3.87 13.84
N LEU A 236 -0.27 -4.15 13.73
CA LEU A 236 -0.73 -5.34 13.01
C LEU A 236 -0.68 -5.15 11.48
N GLY A 237 -1.13 -4.01 10.99
CA GLY A 237 -1.30 -3.79 9.55
C GLY A 237 -0.02 -3.30 8.86
N VAL A 238 0.75 -2.42 9.48
CA VAL A 238 1.96 -1.83 8.89
C VAL A 238 3.19 -2.60 9.34
N THR A 239 3.51 -2.59 10.64
CA THR A 239 4.74 -3.19 11.16
C THR A 239 4.86 -4.67 10.80
N LEU A 240 3.85 -5.47 11.13
CA LEU A 240 3.87 -6.90 10.83
C LEU A 240 3.94 -7.14 9.31
N GLY A 241 3.23 -6.32 8.51
CA GLY A 241 3.27 -6.40 7.05
C GLY A 241 4.66 -6.10 6.50
N GLU A 242 5.31 -5.03 6.97
CA GLU A 242 6.66 -4.66 6.52
C GLU A 242 7.70 -5.73 6.86
N TYR A 243 7.69 -6.25 8.09
CA TYR A 243 8.62 -7.31 8.48
C TYR A 243 8.32 -8.63 7.74
N ALA A 244 7.07 -9.07 7.69
CA ALA A 244 6.72 -10.33 7.05
C ALA A 244 7.08 -10.32 5.56
N ILE A 245 6.70 -9.27 4.84
CA ILE A 245 6.93 -9.18 3.39
C ILE A 245 8.36 -8.75 3.09
N GLY A 246 8.88 -7.73 3.81
CA GLY A 246 10.22 -7.20 3.57
C GLY A 246 11.32 -8.24 3.82
N LEU A 247 11.32 -8.91 4.99
CA LEU A 247 12.34 -9.92 5.31
C LEU A 247 12.25 -11.16 4.41
N THR A 248 11.02 -11.56 4.06
CA THR A 248 10.81 -12.62 3.08
C THR A 248 11.43 -12.26 1.74
N ALA A 249 11.20 -11.05 1.26
CA ALA A 249 11.76 -10.58 0.00
C ALA A 249 13.29 -10.39 0.08
N VAL A 250 13.85 -10.02 1.23
CA VAL A 250 15.31 -10.01 1.46
C VAL A 250 15.89 -11.42 1.24
N MET A 251 15.29 -12.43 1.85
CA MET A 251 15.75 -13.82 1.65
C MET A 251 15.61 -14.27 0.20
N LEU A 252 14.54 -13.90 -0.48
CA LEU A 252 14.37 -14.19 -1.91
C LEU A 252 15.43 -13.50 -2.77
N GLY A 253 15.78 -12.24 -2.48
CA GLY A 253 16.85 -11.51 -3.16
C GLY A 253 18.21 -12.18 -2.99
N HIS A 254 18.51 -12.71 -1.80
CA HIS A 254 19.70 -13.52 -1.53
C HIS A 254 19.68 -14.84 -2.30
N ALA A 255 18.57 -15.58 -2.24
CA ALA A 255 18.44 -16.89 -2.89
C ALA A 255 18.54 -16.80 -4.42
N ALA A 256 17.81 -15.88 -5.01
CA ALA A 256 17.74 -15.70 -6.46
C ALA A 256 18.92 -14.87 -7.03
N ARG A 257 19.70 -14.23 -6.16
CA ARG A 257 20.85 -13.37 -6.52
C ARG A 257 20.49 -12.26 -7.52
N THR A 258 19.30 -11.69 -7.35
CA THR A 258 18.77 -10.60 -8.18
C THR A 258 17.83 -9.70 -7.39
N ALA A 259 17.70 -8.45 -7.83
CA ALA A 259 16.71 -7.50 -7.33
C ALA A 259 15.37 -7.56 -8.13
N ASP A 260 15.31 -8.34 -9.20
CA ASP A 260 14.12 -8.46 -10.05
C ASP A 260 13.08 -9.41 -9.43
N VAL A 261 12.23 -8.86 -8.58
CA VAL A 261 11.15 -9.61 -7.92
C VAL A 261 10.11 -10.12 -8.89
N VAL A 262 9.80 -9.38 -9.96
CA VAL A 262 8.84 -9.85 -10.98
C VAL A 262 9.38 -11.12 -11.62
N GLY A 263 10.63 -11.08 -12.07
CA GLY A 263 11.32 -12.25 -12.62
C GLY A 263 11.35 -13.42 -11.64
N ILE A 264 11.66 -13.17 -10.35
CA ILE A 264 11.68 -14.21 -9.31
C ILE A 264 10.30 -14.86 -9.20
N ILE A 265 9.26 -14.07 -8.99
CA ILE A 265 7.91 -14.58 -8.71
C ILE A 265 7.31 -15.24 -9.94
N THR A 266 7.47 -14.67 -11.13
CA THR A 266 6.88 -15.21 -12.35
C THR A 266 7.62 -16.44 -12.87
N THR A 267 8.95 -16.45 -12.78
CA THR A 267 9.77 -17.57 -13.28
C THR A 267 9.72 -18.78 -12.34
N SER A 268 9.75 -18.56 -11.02
CA SER A 268 9.75 -19.65 -10.04
C SER A 268 8.36 -20.26 -9.82
N SER A 269 7.30 -19.49 -9.97
CA SER A 269 5.94 -19.89 -9.56
C SER A 269 4.90 -19.85 -10.69
N GLY A 270 5.27 -19.45 -11.91
CA GLY A 270 4.38 -19.46 -13.08
C GLY A 270 3.01 -18.84 -12.82
N LEU A 271 1.93 -19.60 -13.04
CA LEU A 271 0.54 -19.16 -12.79
C LEU A 271 0.34 -18.63 -11.37
N TRP A 272 0.89 -19.31 -10.37
CA TRP A 272 0.73 -18.91 -8.97
C TRP A 272 1.43 -17.59 -8.68
N GLY A 273 2.62 -17.37 -9.26
CA GLY A 273 3.33 -16.09 -9.15
C GLY A 273 2.52 -14.93 -9.72
N THR A 274 1.91 -15.12 -10.88
CA THR A 274 1.04 -14.11 -11.49
C THR A 274 -0.20 -13.82 -10.62
N LEU A 275 -0.79 -14.85 -10.01
CA LEU A 275 -1.91 -14.66 -9.07
C LEU A 275 -1.51 -13.91 -7.81
N ILE A 276 -0.30 -14.15 -7.28
CA ILE A 276 0.26 -13.40 -6.14
C ILE A 276 0.38 -11.92 -6.51
N LEU A 277 1.03 -11.61 -7.63
CA LEU A 277 1.19 -10.24 -8.12
C LEU A 277 -0.15 -9.56 -8.34
N THR A 278 -1.08 -10.24 -9.00
CA THR A 278 -2.42 -9.74 -9.31
C THR A 278 -3.17 -9.33 -8.04
N THR A 279 -3.21 -10.22 -7.04
CA THR A 279 -3.92 -9.94 -5.77
C THR A 279 -3.28 -8.79 -4.99
N ALA A 280 -1.94 -8.74 -4.95
CA ALA A 280 -1.21 -7.66 -4.29
C ALA A 280 -1.43 -6.30 -4.97
N ILE A 281 -1.36 -6.28 -6.30
CA ILE A 281 -1.54 -5.05 -7.09
C ILE A 281 -2.98 -4.54 -7.01
N LEU A 282 -3.97 -5.41 -7.14
CA LEU A 282 -5.37 -5.02 -7.02
C LEU A 282 -5.65 -4.39 -5.66
N LYS A 283 -5.06 -4.94 -4.59
CA LYS A 283 -5.29 -4.46 -3.23
C LYS A 283 -4.65 -3.10 -2.94
N ILE A 284 -3.45 -2.83 -3.39
CA ILE A 284 -2.82 -1.52 -3.20
C ILE A 284 -3.47 -0.48 -4.12
N ASN A 285 -3.87 -0.86 -5.31
CA ASN A 285 -4.42 0.07 -6.28
C ASN A 285 -5.84 0.54 -5.96
N ASP A 286 -6.66 -0.26 -5.27
CA ASP A 286 -7.96 0.21 -4.80
C ASP A 286 -7.80 1.39 -3.83
N TRP A 287 -6.76 1.35 -2.99
CA TRP A 287 -6.44 2.42 -2.06
C TRP A 287 -5.80 3.63 -2.75
N ASN A 288 -4.87 3.41 -3.68
CA ASN A 288 -4.25 4.49 -4.47
C ASN A 288 -5.34 5.34 -5.16
N LEU A 289 -6.28 4.68 -5.82
CA LEU A 289 -7.36 5.36 -6.51
C LEU A 289 -8.35 6.04 -5.54
N TYR A 290 -8.68 5.37 -4.43
CA TYR A 290 -9.57 5.90 -3.40
C TYR A 290 -9.01 7.19 -2.77
N SER A 291 -7.77 7.17 -2.29
CA SER A 291 -7.15 8.34 -1.67
C SER A 291 -6.83 9.44 -2.67
N SER A 292 -6.47 9.09 -3.92
CA SER A 292 -6.34 10.04 -5.01
C SER A 292 -7.66 10.79 -5.25
N ALA A 293 -8.79 10.08 -5.30
CA ALA A 293 -10.11 10.67 -5.47
C ALA A 293 -10.50 11.60 -4.30
N LEU A 294 -10.26 11.19 -3.05
CA LEU A 294 -10.50 12.06 -1.88
C LEU A 294 -9.71 13.36 -1.95
N ALA A 295 -8.45 13.27 -2.34
CA ALA A 295 -7.56 14.43 -2.47
C ALA A 295 -8.00 15.35 -3.63
N ALA A 296 -8.41 14.78 -4.76
CA ALA A 296 -8.94 15.52 -5.90
C ALA A 296 -10.24 16.26 -5.57
N VAL A 297 -11.17 15.61 -4.84
CA VAL A 297 -12.43 16.22 -4.37
C VAL A 297 -12.16 17.43 -3.47
N ASN A 298 -11.22 17.32 -2.53
CA ASN A 298 -10.83 18.46 -1.70
C ASN A 298 -10.28 19.63 -2.52
N SER A 299 -9.43 19.32 -3.50
CA SER A 299 -8.83 20.36 -4.36
C SER A 299 -9.87 21.04 -5.23
N ALA A 300 -10.81 20.28 -5.80
CA ALA A 300 -11.92 20.82 -6.58
C ALA A 300 -12.85 21.70 -5.74
N ASP A 301 -13.20 21.30 -4.51
CA ASP A 301 -14.00 22.12 -3.59
C ASP A 301 -13.33 23.46 -3.31
N VAL A 302 -12.01 23.45 -3.11
CA VAL A 302 -11.26 24.68 -2.76
C VAL A 302 -11.05 25.57 -3.98
N LEU A 303 -10.67 25.01 -5.14
CA LEU A 303 -10.26 25.78 -6.32
C LEU A 303 -11.45 26.20 -7.18
N LEU A 304 -12.45 25.34 -7.32
CA LEU A 304 -13.61 25.56 -8.20
C LEU A 304 -14.84 26.01 -7.44
N GLY A 305 -14.84 25.94 -6.09
CA GLY A 305 -16.01 26.22 -5.28
C GLY A 305 -17.17 25.25 -5.53
N ARG A 306 -16.89 24.07 -6.08
CA ARG A 306 -17.89 23.05 -6.44
C ARG A 306 -17.62 21.76 -5.67
N ARG A 307 -18.65 21.27 -5.00
CA ARG A 307 -18.63 19.93 -4.44
C ARG A 307 -18.85 18.91 -5.55
N ILE A 308 -17.84 18.11 -5.84
CA ILE A 308 -17.92 16.98 -6.76
C ILE A 308 -17.93 15.69 -5.93
N SER A 309 -18.56 14.64 -6.45
CA SER A 309 -18.52 13.33 -5.82
C SER A 309 -17.14 12.70 -6.03
N ARG A 310 -16.73 11.90 -5.07
CA ARG A 310 -15.55 11.02 -5.17
C ARG A 310 -15.74 9.90 -6.21
N ARG A 311 -17.00 9.57 -6.51
CA ARG A 311 -17.39 8.52 -7.45
C ARG A 311 -17.24 8.91 -8.89
#